data_41b00b6878264c6e0081bbe9c132c734
#
_entry.id   41b00b6878264c6e0081bbe9c132c734
#
_cell.length_a   1.000
_cell.length_b   1.000
_cell.length_c   1.000
_cell.angle_alpha   90.00
_cell.angle_beta   90.00
_cell.angle_gamma   90.00
#
_symmetry.space_group_name_H-M   'P 1'
#
loop_
_entity.id
_entity.type
_entity.pdbx_description
1 polymer ?
#
loop_
_entity_poly.entity_id
_entity_poly.type
_entity_poly.pdbx_seq_one_letter_code
_entity_poly.pdbx_strand_id
1 'polypeptide(L)'
;MELKRIGILTSGGDAPGMNAAIRAATRCAIYKGLEVIGIRRGFEGLLEGDVVPLTSRSVGGIIHRGGTILRTARSERFKKPEGQVEALDHLKELDLDGLILIGGEGTFKGAWALYKKGFPVVGIPGTIDNDVAGTDVTIGFDTAVNTALEAVRKLRDTASSHDRLFIVEVMGRNSGFLASMVALASGAEYVLIPEIPFDLDKLCQRLRYARRQG
;
A
#
# COMPACT_ATOMS: atom_id res chain seq x y z
N MET A 1 9.36 -10.59 28.21
CA MET A 1 10.47 -10.75 27.26
C MET A 1 10.89 -9.37 26.82
N GLU A 2 12.14 -9.01 27.03
CA GLU A 2 12.66 -7.69 26.63
C GLU A 2 13.01 -7.75 25.15
N LEU A 3 12.38 -6.90 24.33
CA LEU A 3 12.67 -6.83 22.89
C LEU A 3 14.07 -6.26 22.69
N LYS A 4 14.88 -6.86 21.83
CA LYS A 4 16.23 -6.42 21.48
C LYS A 4 16.39 -6.11 20.00
N ARG A 5 15.75 -6.89 19.14
CA ARG A 5 15.91 -6.79 17.69
C ARG A 5 14.57 -6.98 16.97
N ILE A 6 14.24 -6.10 16.05
CA ILE A 6 13.02 -6.18 15.24
C ILE A 6 13.31 -6.16 13.74
N GLY A 7 12.45 -6.84 12.99
CA GLY A 7 12.43 -6.77 11.54
C GLY A 7 11.44 -5.74 11.02
N ILE A 8 11.73 -5.14 9.86
CA ILE A 8 10.77 -4.30 9.12
C ILE A 8 10.76 -4.77 7.68
N LEU A 9 9.58 -5.03 7.13
CA LEU A 9 9.41 -5.32 5.69
C LEU A 9 8.26 -4.53 5.09
N THR A 10 8.34 -4.33 3.77
CA THR A 10 7.21 -3.87 2.94
C THR A 10 6.80 -4.97 1.99
N SER A 11 5.51 -5.19 1.78
CA SER A 11 5.00 -6.24 0.92
C SER A 11 3.75 -5.78 0.17
N GLY A 12 3.46 -6.40 -0.96
CA GLY A 12 2.35 -6.02 -1.84
C GLY A 12 2.75 -4.95 -2.85
N GLY A 13 1.81 -4.08 -3.24
CA GLY A 13 2.10 -2.88 -4.04
C GLY A 13 2.77 -1.81 -3.18
N ASP A 14 3.62 -0.98 -3.79
CA ASP A 14 4.12 0.20 -3.12
C ASP A 14 3.02 1.28 -2.99
N ALA A 15 3.15 2.09 -1.97
CA ALA A 15 2.26 3.22 -1.73
C ALA A 15 3.05 4.45 -1.27
N PRO A 16 2.59 5.66 -1.61
CA PRO A 16 3.17 6.88 -1.06
C PRO A 16 3.15 6.84 0.47
N GLY A 17 4.26 7.24 1.11
CA GLY A 17 4.37 7.22 2.57
C GLY A 17 4.96 5.96 3.19
N MET A 18 5.18 4.87 2.44
CA MET A 18 5.86 3.67 2.97
C MET A 18 7.26 3.99 3.51
N ASN A 19 8.03 4.83 2.82
CA ASN A 19 9.34 5.25 3.30
C ASN A 19 9.26 6.08 4.58
N ALA A 20 8.24 6.91 4.73
CA ALA A 20 7.99 7.65 5.97
C ALA A 20 7.70 6.69 7.14
N ALA A 21 6.88 5.66 6.90
CA ALA A 21 6.59 4.62 7.90
C ALA A 21 7.83 3.81 8.29
N ILE A 22 8.64 3.35 7.31
CA ILE A 22 9.93 2.68 7.57
C ILE A 22 10.83 3.57 8.43
N ARG A 23 10.97 4.85 8.06
CA ARG A 23 11.80 5.80 8.80
C ARG A 23 11.30 5.99 10.23
N ALA A 24 10.01 6.19 10.42
CA ALA A 24 9.41 6.40 11.74
C ALA A 24 9.61 5.17 12.63
N ALA A 25 9.28 3.98 12.13
CA ALA A 25 9.47 2.72 12.86
C ALA A 25 10.94 2.49 13.21
N THR A 26 11.86 2.65 12.25
CA THR A 26 13.31 2.48 12.48
C THR A 26 13.84 3.44 13.53
N ARG A 27 13.52 4.73 13.43
CA ARG A 27 14.04 5.72 14.38
C ARG A 27 13.45 5.57 15.77
N CYS A 28 12.17 5.22 15.87
CA CYS A 28 11.51 4.94 17.14
C CYS A 28 12.13 3.72 17.83
N ALA A 29 12.38 2.65 17.08
CA ALA A 29 13.02 1.43 17.60
C ALA A 29 14.44 1.71 18.11
N ILE A 30 15.26 2.42 17.32
CA ILE A 30 16.63 2.80 17.72
C ILE A 30 16.59 3.69 18.98
N TYR A 31 15.66 4.64 19.06
CA TYR A 31 15.50 5.49 20.26
C TYR A 31 15.18 4.66 21.51
N LYS A 32 14.49 3.54 21.34
CA LYS A 32 14.18 2.58 22.42
C LYS A 32 15.31 1.55 22.65
N GLY A 33 16.45 1.70 22.02
CA GLY A 33 17.61 0.81 22.19
C GLY A 33 17.52 -0.51 21.40
N LEU A 34 16.60 -0.62 20.42
CA LEU A 34 16.44 -1.83 19.62
C LEU A 34 17.34 -1.80 18.37
N GLU A 35 17.85 -2.96 17.99
CA GLU A 35 18.40 -3.18 16.66
C GLU A 35 17.29 -3.36 15.63
N VAL A 36 17.51 -2.85 14.41
CA VAL A 36 16.50 -2.90 13.35
C VAL A 36 17.08 -3.53 12.09
N ILE A 37 16.42 -4.56 11.61
CA ILE A 37 16.75 -5.26 10.37
C ILE A 37 15.67 -4.96 9.32
N GLY A 38 16.05 -4.41 8.19
CA GLY A 38 15.18 -4.28 7.02
C GLY A 38 15.23 -5.57 6.20
N ILE A 39 14.07 -6.12 5.87
CA ILE A 39 13.94 -7.29 4.99
C ILE A 39 13.52 -6.75 3.63
N ARG A 40 14.37 -6.93 2.61
CA ARG A 40 14.09 -6.46 1.27
C ARG A 40 13.18 -7.43 0.53
N ARG A 41 12.38 -6.91 -0.43
CA ARG A 41 11.47 -7.70 -1.27
C ARG A 41 10.41 -8.49 -0.49
N GLY A 42 10.02 -8.00 0.70
CA GLY A 42 8.93 -8.54 1.48
C GLY A 42 9.14 -10.00 1.90
N PHE A 43 8.08 -10.81 1.81
CA PHE A 43 8.15 -12.21 2.21
C PHE A 43 9.10 -13.06 1.35
N GLU A 44 9.30 -12.70 0.07
CA GLU A 44 10.27 -13.43 -0.76
C GLU A 44 11.69 -13.21 -0.26
N GLY A 45 12.04 -11.97 0.04
CA GLY A 45 13.36 -11.67 0.60
C GLY A 45 13.57 -12.24 2.01
N LEU A 46 12.48 -12.40 2.79
CA LEU A 46 12.58 -13.12 4.07
C LEU A 46 12.98 -14.58 3.86
N LEU A 47 12.41 -15.26 2.85
CA LEU A 47 12.76 -16.64 2.51
C LEU A 47 14.16 -16.77 1.91
N GLU A 48 14.69 -15.73 1.29
CA GLU A 48 16.02 -15.72 0.69
C GLU A 48 17.11 -15.15 1.61
N GLY A 49 16.75 -14.69 2.81
CA GLY A 49 17.68 -14.02 3.73
C GLY A 49 18.19 -12.67 3.23
N ASP A 50 17.42 -11.99 2.34
CA ASP A 50 17.81 -10.69 1.79
C ASP A 50 17.53 -9.56 2.80
N VAL A 51 18.45 -9.38 3.72
CA VAL A 51 18.33 -8.46 4.86
C VAL A 51 19.39 -7.37 4.84
N VAL A 52 19.11 -6.26 5.50
CA VAL A 52 20.01 -5.13 5.65
C VAL A 52 19.84 -4.47 7.02
N PRO A 53 20.91 -4.13 7.75
CA PRO A 53 20.79 -3.35 8.97
C PRO A 53 20.22 -1.96 8.68
N LEU A 54 19.22 -1.54 9.45
CA LEU A 54 18.66 -0.20 9.37
C LEU A 54 19.19 0.67 10.52
N THR A 55 19.82 1.77 10.14
CA THR A 55 20.35 2.78 11.05
C THR A 55 19.64 4.11 10.87
N SER A 56 19.81 5.04 11.78
CA SER A 56 19.29 6.41 11.62
C SER A 56 19.78 7.08 10.33
N ARG A 57 20.98 6.71 9.86
CA ARG A 57 21.57 7.23 8.61
C ARG A 57 20.96 6.57 7.38
N SER A 58 20.73 5.26 7.39
CA SER A 58 20.16 4.54 6.24
C SER A 58 18.73 4.97 5.91
N VAL A 59 17.99 5.49 6.89
CA VAL A 59 16.64 6.06 6.71
C VAL A 59 16.67 7.61 6.66
N GLY A 60 17.85 8.21 6.47
CA GLY A 60 18.00 9.65 6.26
C GLY A 60 17.48 10.08 4.90
N GLY A 61 16.79 11.23 4.81
CA GLY A 61 16.37 11.82 3.53
C GLY A 61 15.33 11.01 2.70
N ILE A 62 14.67 9.99 3.28
CA ILE A 62 13.73 9.14 2.54
C ILE A 62 12.26 9.54 2.70
N ILE A 63 11.93 10.46 3.62
CA ILE A 63 10.55 10.81 3.96
C ILE A 63 9.74 11.32 2.77
N HIS A 64 10.40 12.01 1.83
CA HIS A 64 9.76 12.57 0.62
C HIS A 64 9.86 11.66 -0.60
N ARG A 65 10.50 10.49 -0.47
CA ARG A 65 10.69 9.57 -1.59
C ARG A 65 9.49 8.65 -1.72
N GLY A 66 8.92 8.56 -2.92
CA GLY A 66 7.92 7.57 -3.28
C GLY A 66 8.49 6.14 -3.29
N GLY A 67 7.62 5.16 -3.45
CA GLY A 67 7.99 3.75 -3.40
C GLY A 67 8.44 3.31 -2.01
N THR A 68 9.31 2.31 -1.98
CA THR A 68 9.89 1.79 -0.73
C THR A 68 11.36 1.43 -0.91
N ILE A 69 12.20 1.85 0.04
CA ILE A 69 13.64 1.52 0.04
C ILE A 69 13.90 0.02 0.27
N LEU A 70 12.95 -0.67 0.90
CA LEU A 70 13.02 -2.11 1.14
C LEU A 70 12.52 -2.92 -0.06
N ARG A 71 12.00 -2.28 -1.10
CA ARG A 71 11.39 -2.94 -2.26
C ARG A 71 10.22 -3.85 -1.87
N THR A 72 9.49 -4.34 -2.83
CA THR A 72 8.43 -5.34 -2.66
C THR A 72 8.56 -6.46 -3.68
N ALA A 73 8.07 -7.64 -3.34
CA ALA A 73 7.86 -8.73 -4.28
C ALA A 73 6.63 -9.54 -3.85
N ARG A 74 6.03 -10.23 -4.81
CA ARG A 74 5.04 -11.28 -4.51
C ARG A 74 5.78 -12.59 -4.23
N SER A 75 5.35 -13.33 -3.22
CA SER A 75 5.92 -14.64 -2.90
C SER A 75 4.85 -15.71 -2.97
N GLU A 76 4.90 -16.54 -4.01
CA GLU A 76 4.02 -17.72 -4.10
C GLU A 76 4.47 -18.82 -3.13
N ARG A 77 5.77 -18.86 -2.79
CA ARG A 77 6.33 -19.79 -1.79
C ARG A 77 5.75 -19.53 -0.42
N PHE A 78 5.71 -18.27 0.03
CA PHE A 78 5.20 -17.90 1.36
C PHE A 78 3.69 -18.16 1.52
N LYS A 79 2.91 -18.23 0.44
CA LYS A 79 1.48 -18.60 0.52
C LYS A 79 1.27 -20.03 0.97
N LYS A 80 2.25 -20.90 0.81
CA LYS A 80 2.22 -22.31 1.21
C LYS A 80 2.63 -22.48 2.67
N PRO A 81 2.07 -23.47 3.40
CA PRO A 81 2.44 -23.73 4.80
C PRO A 81 3.94 -23.97 5.01
N GLU A 82 4.61 -24.64 4.06
CA GLU A 82 6.03 -24.94 4.11
C GLU A 82 6.88 -23.66 4.08
N GLY A 83 6.55 -22.71 3.18
CA GLY A 83 7.23 -21.43 3.11
C GLY A 83 7.01 -20.57 4.36
N GLN A 84 5.86 -20.69 5.02
CA GLN A 84 5.61 -20.00 6.30
C GLN A 84 6.46 -20.58 7.44
N VAL A 85 6.73 -21.88 7.44
CA VAL A 85 7.64 -22.51 8.40
C VAL A 85 9.08 -22.09 8.14
N GLU A 86 9.53 -22.15 6.90
CA GLU A 86 10.83 -21.67 6.46
C GLU A 86 11.07 -20.20 6.85
N ALA A 87 10.07 -19.34 6.66
CA ALA A 87 10.14 -17.94 7.07
C ALA A 87 10.32 -17.78 8.57
N LEU A 88 9.63 -18.59 9.39
CA LEU A 88 9.78 -18.57 10.84
C LEU A 88 11.19 -19.01 11.28
N ASP A 89 11.75 -20.00 10.63
CA ASP A 89 13.09 -20.44 10.94
C ASP A 89 14.14 -19.38 10.60
N HIS A 90 14.00 -18.69 9.46
CA HIS A 90 14.84 -17.54 9.14
C HIS A 90 14.66 -16.37 10.12
N LEU A 91 13.43 -16.09 10.59
CA LEU A 91 13.22 -15.06 11.62
C LEU A 91 13.93 -15.39 12.94
N LYS A 92 13.99 -16.67 13.33
CA LYS A 92 14.74 -17.15 14.49
C LYS A 92 16.27 -17.09 14.26
N GLU A 93 16.74 -17.51 13.08
CA GLU A 93 18.17 -17.44 12.71
C GLU A 93 18.67 -16.00 12.72
N LEU A 94 17.84 -15.03 12.34
CA LEU A 94 18.11 -13.60 12.41
C LEU A 94 17.97 -13.02 13.83
N ASP A 95 17.60 -13.83 14.80
CA ASP A 95 17.39 -13.44 16.19
C ASP A 95 16.41 -12.26 16.34
N LEU A 96 15.30 -12.32 15.58
CA LEU A 96 14.27 -11.29 15.60
C LEU A 96 13.19 -11.59 16.64
N ASP A 97 12.91 -10.63 17.51
CA ASP A 97 11.87 -10.70 18.55
C ASP A 97 10.48 -10.34 18.04
N GLY A 98 10.40 -9.66 16.89
CA GLY A 98 9.14 -9.26 16.27
C GLY A 98 9.32 -8.64 14.91
N LEU A 99 8.22 -8.50 14.18
CA LEU A 99 8.22 -8.01 12.81
C LEU A 99 7.18 -6.90 12.61
N ILE A 100 7.60 -5.78 12.01
CA ILE A 100 6.71 -4.73 11.52
C ILE A 100 6.53 -4.93 10.02
N LEU A 101 5.27 -5.07 9.58
CA LEU A 101 4.93 -5.26 8.17
C LEU A 101 4.13 -4.05 7.67
N ILE A 102 4.57 -3.48 6.55
CA ILE A 102 3.91 -2.33 5.93
C ILE A 102 3.33 -2.79 4.59
N GLY A 103 2.03 -2.66 4.40
CA GLY A 103 1.37 -3.06 3.16
C GLY A 103 -0.15 -3.15 3.26
N GLY A 104 -0.78 -3.79 2.30
CA GLY A 104 -2.23 -3.96 2.20
C GLY A 104 -2.73 -5.31 2.75
N GLU A 105 -3.95 -5.67 2.36
CA GLU A 105 -4.65 -6.87 2.82
C GLU A 105 -3.83 -8.17 2.68
N GLY A 106 -3.16 -8.36 1.54
CA GLY A 106 -2.32 -9.55 1.31
C GLY A 106 -1.14 -9.64 2.28
N THR A 107 -0.54 -8.51 2.64
CA THR A 107 0.54 -8.42 3.63
C THR A 107 0.02 -8.82 5.00
N PHE A 108 -1.18 -8.39 5.38
CA PHE A 108 -1.78 -8.72 6.67
C PHE A 108 -2.23 -10.18 6.77
N LYS A 109 -2.68 -10.80 5.66
CA LYS A 109 -2.88 -12.25 5.61
C LYS A 109 -1.60 -13.02 5.91
N GLY A 110 -0.46 -12.55 5.37
CA GLY A 110 0.85 -13.11 5.67
C GLY A 110 1.29 -12.88 7.11
N ALA A 111 1.10 -11.67 7.64
CA ALA A 111 1.35 -11.34 9.04
C ALA A 111 0.54 -12.23 9.99
N TRP A 112 -0.75 -12.43 9.69
CA TRP A 112 -1.62 -13.30 10.44
C TRP A 112 -1.16 -14.76 10.46
N ALA A 113 -0.62 -15.26 9.34
CA ALA A 113 -0.06 -16.61 9.28
C ALA A 113 1.13 -16.80 10.21
N LEU A 114 2.02 -15.80 10.31
CA LEU A 114 3.15 -15.79 11.26
C LEU A 114 2.67 -15.68 12.72
N TYR A 115 1.71 -14.79 12.96
CA TYR A 115 1.12 -14.62 14.30
C TYR A 115 0.50 -15.90 14.83
N LYS A 116 -0.28 -16.61 14.01
CA LYS A 116 -0.88 -17.92 14.39
C LYS A 116 0.17 -18.97 14.75
N LYS A 117 1.37 -18.84 14.26
CA LYS A 117 2.51 -19.71 14.55
C LYS A 117 3.34 -19.20 15.74
N GLY A 118 2.85 -18.17 16.46
CA GLY A 118 3.43 -17.64 17.68
C GLY A 118 4.50 -16.56 17.49
N PHE A 119 4.70 -16.02 16.28
CA PHE A 119 5.66 -14.94 16.06
C PHE A 119 5.00 -13.57 16.20
N PRO A 120 5.57 -12.63 17.02
CA PRO A 120 5.00 -11.31 17.24
C PRO A 120 5.06 -10.45 15.97
N VAL A 121 3.92 -9.88 15.57
CA VAL A 121 3.83 -9.01 14.38
C VAL A 121 3.01 -7.76 14.65
N VAL A 122 3.36 -6.67 13.98
CA VAL A 122 2.57 -5.43 13.94
C VAL A 122 2.42 -5.01 12.49
N GLY A 123 1.17 -4.77 12.07
CA GLY A 123 0.85 -4.31 10.71
C GLY A 123 0.67 -2.79 10.65
N ILE A 124 1.24 -2.15 9.62
CA ILE A 124 1.00 -0.75 9.28
C ILE A 124 0.28 -0.74 7.92
N PRO A 125 -0.98 -0.25 7.84
CA PRO A 125 -1.74 -0.26 6.61
C PRO A 125 -1.18 0.78 5.62
N GLY A 126 -0.52 0.27 4.55
CA GLY A 126 0.10 1.05 3.49
C GLY A 126 -0.34 0.53 2.12
N THR A 127 -1.35 1.17 1.54
CA THR A 127 -1.92 0.87 0.21
C THR A 127 -2.73 2.06 -0.28
N ILE A 128 -2.84 2.22 -1.60
CA ILE A 128 -3.70 3.24 -2.20
C ILE A 128 -5.16 2.79 -2.38
N ASP A 129 -5.45 1.50 -2.19
CA ASP A 129 -6.77 0.92 -2.45
C ASP A 129 -7.78 1.21 -1.31
N ASN A 130 -7.29 1.58 -0.12
CA ASN A 130 -8.06 1.82 1.11
C ASN A 130 -9.02 0.68 1.50
N ASP A 131 -8.62 -0.55 1.21
CA ASP A 131 -9.41 -1.78 1.36
C ASP A 131 -9.04 -2.62 2.59
N VAL A 132 -8.28 -2.06 3.52
CA VAL A 132 -7.85 -2.76 4.74
C VAL A 132 -8.89 -2.57 5.84
N ALA A 133 -9.53 -3.65 6.25
CA ALA A 133 -10.49 -3.63 7.35
C ALA A 133 -9.81 -3.23 8.68
N GLY A 134 -10.51 -2.43 9.49
CA GLY A 134 -10.04 -1.99 10.81
C GLY A 134 -9.19 -0.71 10.80
N THR A 135 -9.09 -0.02 9.66
CA THR A 135 -8.53 1.33 9.56
C THR A 135 -9.47 2.22 8.74
N ASP A 136 -9.56 3.48 9.09
CA ASP A 136 -10.38 4.46 8.35
C ASP A 136 -9.68 4.88 7.05
N VAL A 137 -8.36 5.09 7.12
CA VAL A 137 -7.54 5.53 5.99
C VAL A 137 -6.20 4.80 6.00
N THR A 138 -5.80 4.28 4.86
CA THR A 138 -4.49 3.67 4.65
C THR A 138 -3.45 4.70 4.26
N ILE A 139 -2.18 4.47 4.66
CA ILE A 139 -1.05 5.29 4.24
C ILE A 139 -0.91 5.19 2.71
N GLY A 140 -0.98 6.34 2.04
CA GLY A 140 -0.86 6.46 0.58
C GLY A 140 -2.16 6.76 -0.15
N PHE A 141 -3.33 6.44 0.42
CA PHE A 141 -4.62 6.67 -0.21
C PHE A 141 -4.87 8.15 -0.52
N ASP A 142 -4.74 9.03 0.47
CA ASP A 142 -4.97 10.48 0.30
C ASP A 142 -4.02 11.10 -0.75
N THR A 143 -2.75 10.70 -0.73
CA THR A 143 -1.78 11.13 -1.75
C THR A 143 -2.17 10.66 -3.15
N ALA A 144 -2.67 9.42 -3.29
CA ALA A 144 -3.14 8.90 -4.57
C ALA A 144 -4.38 9.66 -5.07
N VAL A 145 -5.34 9.97 -4.19
CA VAL A 145 -6.50 10.81 -4.50
C VAL A 145 -6.04 12.18 -5.04
N ASN A 146 -5.15 12.86 -4.33
CA ASN A 146 -4.66 14.19 -4.74
C ASN A 146 -3.90 14.15 -6.06
N THR A 147 -3.09 13.11 -6.31
CA THR A 147 -2.39 12.92 -7.59
C THR A 147 -3.37 12.74 -8.75
N ALA A 148 -4.41 11.93 -8.56
CA ALA A 148 -5.43 11.72 -9.58
C ALA A 148 -6.26 13.00 -9.81
N LEU A 149 -6.60 13.75 -8.75
CA LEU A 149 -7.31 15.03 -8.86
C LEU A 149 -6.52 16.07 -9.66
N GLU A 150 -5.21 16.15 -9.46
CA GLU A 150 -4.35 17.04 -10.23
C GLU A 150 -4.39 16.67 -11.73
N ALA A 151 -4.32 15.39 -12.06
CA ALA A 151 -4.43 14.91 -13.44
C ALA A 151 -5.81 15.23 -14.05
N VAL A 152 -6.90 14.99 -13.33
CA VAL A 152 -8.27 15.29 -13.78
C VAL A 152 -8.45 16.79 -14.03
N ARG A 153 -7.93 17.66 -13.16
CA ARG A 153 -8.01 19.13 -13.35
C ARG A 153 -7.37 19.55 -14.69
N LYS A 154 -6.19 19.03 -15.00
CA LYS A 154 -5.50 19.31 -16.27
C LYS A 154 -6.28 18.82 -17.51
N LEU A 155 -7.00 17.71 -17.38
CA LEU A 155 -7.85 17.18 -18.45
C LEU A 155 -9.12 18.00 -18.66
N ARG A 156 -9.72 18.54 -17.61
CA ARG A 156 -10.97 19.32 -17.68
C ARG A 156 -10.84 20.57 -18.56
N ASP A 157 -9.73 21.28 -18.46
CA ASP A 157 -9.48 22.47 -19.29
C ASP A 157 -9.55 22.13 -20.79
N THR A 158 -8.98 21.00 -21.17
CA THR A 158 -9.01 20.52 -22.56
C THR A 158 -10.38 19.95 -22.93
N ALA A 159 -11.05 19.25 -22.00
CA ALA A 159 -12.38 18.68 -22.22
C ALA A 159 -13.39 19.76 -22.60
N SER A 160 -13.47 20.83 -21.81
CA SER A 160 -14.36 21.96 -22.05
C SER A 160 -14.02 22.71 -23.33
N SER A 161 -12.72 22.90 -23.63
CA SER A 161 -12.30 23.64 -24.82
C SER A 161 -12.60 22.92 -26.14
N HIS A 162 -12.68 21.60 -26.14
CA HIS A 162 -12.85 20.76 -27.34
C HIS A 162 -14.15 19.96 -27.38
N ASP A 163 -15.05 20.17 -26.43
CA ASP A 163 -16.31 19.43 -26.29
C ASP A 163 -16.09 17.90 -26.33
N ARG A 164 -15.08 17.42 -25.56
CA ARG A 164 -14.65 16.02 -25.51
C ARG A 164 -15.03 15.35 -24.20
N LEU A 165 -15.37 14.09 -24.29
CA LEU A 165 -15.48 13.19 -23.14
C LEU A 165 -14.12 12.55 -22.86
N PHE A 166 -13.68 12.60 -21.60
CA PHE A 166 -12.51 11.88 -21.14
C PHE A 166 -12.92 10.76 -20.18
N ILE A 167 -12.32 9.61 -20.34
CA ILE A 167 -12.40 8.50 -19.40
C ILE A 167 -11.07 8.41 -18.70
N VAL A 168 -11.09 8.54 -17.35
CA VAL A 168 -9.89 8.46 -16.51
C VAL A 168 -9.97 7.18 -15.73
N GLU A 169 -9.04 6.27 -15.96
CA GLU A 169 -8.89 5.05 -15.20
C GLU A 169 -7.93 5.30 -14.04
N VAL A 170 -8.33 4.90 -12.84
CA VAL A 170 -7.50 4.90 -11.63
C VAL A 170 -7.32 3.48 -11.11
N MET A 171 -6.27 3.26 -10.33
CA MET A 171 -6.05 1.98 -9.66
C MET A 171 -7.10 1.75 -8.55
N GLY A 172 -7.12 0.57 -7.96
CA GLY A 172 -8.04 0.21 -6.87
C GLY A 172 -8.43 -1.28 -6.88
N ARG A 173 -8.13 -2.02 -7.96
CA ARG A 173 -8.49 -3.43 -8.14
C ARG A 173 -9.99 -3.69 -7.93
N ASN A 174 -10.34 -4.34 -6.81
CA ASN A 174 -11.72 -4.67 -6.43
C ASN A 174 -12.33 -3.62 -5.49
N SER A 175 -11.62 -2.50 -5.24
CA SER A 175 -12.03 -1.41 -4.37
C SER A 175 -12.27 -0.14 -5.18
N GLY A 176 -13.47 0.39 -5.10
CA GLY A 176 -13.88 1.63 -5.74
C GLY A 176 -13.60 2.90 -4.92
N PHE A 177 -12.93 2.81 -3.77
CA PHE A 177 -12.71 3.97 -2.90
C PHE A 177 -11.95 5.09 -3.60
N LEU A 178 -10.86 4.77 -4.29
CA LEU A 178 -10.04 5.77 -4.99
C LEU A 178 -10.85 6.44 -6.11
N ALA A 179 -11.52 5.65 -6.95
CA ALA A 179 -12.35 6.17 -8.05
C ALA A 179 -13.49 7.06 -7.52
N SER A 180 -14.17 6.62 -6.45
CA SER A 180 -15.28 7.37 -5.84
C SER A 180 -14.84 8.70 -5.25
N MET A 181 -13.73 8.71 -4.50
CA MET A 181 -13.20 9.95 -3.92
C MET A 181 -12.71 10.93 -4.98
N VAL A 182 -12.01 10.44 -6.01
CA VAL A 182 -11.56 11.26 -7.12
C VAL A 182 -12.75 11.83 -7.90
N ALA A 183 -13.76 11.01 -8.21
CA ALA A 183 -14.95 11.45 -8.91
C ALA A 183 -15.73 12.52 -8.13
N LEU A 184 -15.96 12.28 -6.83
CA LEU A 184 -16.68 13.23 -5.97
C LEU A 184 -15.93 14.56 -5.86
N ALA A 185 -14.63 14.52 -5.60
CA ALA A 185 -13.83 15.72 -5.39
C ALA A 185 -13.52 16.48 -6.70
N SER A 186 -13.53 15.80 -7.85
CA SER A 186 -13.35 16.43 -9.16
C SER A 186 -14.64 16.93 -9.78
N GLY A 187 -15.82 16.51 -9.28
CA GLY A 187 -17.11 16.76 -9.91
C GLY A 187 -17.25 16.03 -11.25
N ALA A 188 -16.78 14.78 -11.32
CA ALA A 188 -16.98 13.96 -12.52
C ALA A 188 -18.47 13.64 -12.71
N GLU A 189 -18.92 13.60 -13.95
CA GLU A 189 -20.32 13.36 -14.31
C GLU A 189 -20.77 11.94 -13.99
N TYR A 190 -19.83 11.00 -13.97
CA TYR A 190 -20.08 9.59 -13.68
C TYR A 190 -18.85 8.90 -13.09
N VAL A 191 -19.09 7.90 -12.24
CA VAL A 191 -18.05 7.01 -11.72
C VAL A 191 -18.46 5.55 -11.92
N LEU A 192 -17.51 4.73 -12.35
CA LEU A 192 -17.64 3.30 -12.42
C LEU A 192 -16.76 2.68 -11.35
N ILE A 193 -17.32 1.82 -10.52
CA ILE A 193 -16.61 1.12 -9.45
C ILE A 193 -16.87 -0.38 -9.53
N PRO A 194 -15.92 -1.22 -9.13
CA PRO A 194 -16.05 -2.67 -9.27
C PRO A 194 -17.18 -3.27 -8.44
N GLU A 195 -17.59 -2.62 -7.35
CA GLU A 195 -18.65 -3.11 -6.45
C GLU A 195 -20.06 -2.98 -7.05
N ILE A 196 -20.25 -2.13 -8.06
CA ILE A 196 -21.57 -1.85 -8.65
C ILE A 196 -21.55 -2.21 -10.14
N PRO A 197 -22.33 -3.21 -10.58
CA PRO A 197 -22.51 -3.48 -12.01
C PRO A 197 -23.07 -2.26 -12.74
N PHE A 198 -22.56 -1.96 -13.91
CA PHE A 198 -23.05 -0.85 -14.73
C PHE A 198 -23.69 -1.33 -16.02
N ASP A 199 -24.65 -0.53 -16.51
CA ASP A 199 -25.34 -0.70 -17.77
C ASP A 199 -24.80 0.32 -18.78
N LEU A 200 -24.22 -0.13 -19.85
CA LEU A 200 -23.56 0.73 -20.85
C LEU A 200 -24.57 1.69 -21.53
N ASP A 201 -25.79 1.25 -21.80
CA ASP A 201 -26.79 2.08 -22.47
C ASP A 201 -27.24 3.22 -21.54
N LYS A 202 -27.47 2.92 -20.27
CA LYS A 202 -27.78 3.94 -19.25
C LYS A 202 -26.63 4.91 -19.05
N LEU A 203 -25.40 4.42 -19.03
CA LEU A 203 -24.21 5.27 -18.96
C LEU A 203 -24.16 6.22 -20.16
N CYS A 204 -24.32 5.72 -21.38
CA CYS A 204 -24.33 6.54 -22.58
C CYS A 204 -25.46 7.59 -22.60
N GLN A 205 -26.65 7.22 -22.13
CA GLN A 205 -27.78 8.17 -22.00
C GLN A 205 -27.46 9.30 -21.00
N ARG A 206 -26.88 8.96 -19.84
CA ARG A 206 -26.45 9.94 -18.84
C ARG A 206 -25.39 10.90 -19.39
N LEU A 207 -24.38 10.39 -20.04
CA LEU A 207 -23.31 11.21 -20.62
C LEU A 207 -23.84 12.14 -21.75
N ARG A 208 -24.75 11.63 -22.59
CA ARG A 208 -25.43 12.50 -23.59
C ARG A 208 -26.28 13.58 -22.97
N TYR A 209 -26.95 13.26 -21.84
CA TYR A 209 -27.73 14.24 -21.10
C TYR A 209 -26.82 15.32 -20.48
N ALA A 210 -25.75 14.92 -19.78
CA ALA A 210 -24.79 15.85 -19.19
C ALA A 210 -24.22 16.82 -20.23
N ARG A 211 -23.81 16.31 -21.38
CA ARG A 211 -23.30 17.13 -22.51
C ARG A 211 -24.29 18.18 -23.01
N ARG A 212 -25.61 17.93 -22.92
CA ARG A 212 -26.63 18.89 -23.37
C ARG A 212 -26.92 19.99 -22.34
N GLN A 213 -26.51 19.79 -21.12
CA GLN A 213 -26.72 20.77 -20.03
C GLN A 213 -25.55 21.77 -19.92
N GLY A 214 -24.43 21.53 -20.57
CA GLY A 214 -23.21 22.35 -20.56
C GLY A 214 -22.18 21.74 -19.63
#